data_01d0cb4dc73908548046ac25f7df56dc
#
_entry.id   01d0cb4dc73908548046ac25f7df56dc
#
_cell.length_a   1.000
_cell.length_b   1.000
_cell.length_c   1.000
_cell.angle_alpha   90.00
_cell.angle_beta   90.00
_cell.angle_gamma   90.00
#
_symmetry.space_group_name_H-M   'P 1'
#
loop_
_entity.id
_entity.type
_entity.pdbx_description
1 polymer ?
#
loop_
_entity_poly.entity_id
_entity_poly.type
_entity_poly.pdbx_seq_one_letter_code
_entity_poly.pdbx_strand_id
1 'polypeptide(L)'
;MSSSCPDCRRIGRRDLLRAGGLSLFGLTCGELLRGRALAGSDRAETATTTVSSRSFGRAKSCILLFMWGGPAHQDTWDLKPQAPAEVRGEFSPIATAVPGIDICEHFPLLARRTDKLAIVRSMTHEDVNHTTATHNLLTGQPSPPLSAALRHDWPSLGSVLAKLGRGRGALPPYVTMRPKLENDVPRFVEESHGQTAGWLGQGFDPLVIDANPNARDYAVGDFRLPAELSATRLDDRERLLAQIDSQRRALERAGSVAVLDDFYRRAFLLLHSSSGGSAFNLDQEPAALRDRYGRNPHGQSVLQARRLVERGVPLVTVFWPSDGIKNVSVYWDTHSRNFRDLKTRLMPAADQAFAALLDDLQARGLLDETLVVWTGEFGRTPRVGQRNSDAGAGRDGRDHWPNCFTSVLAGAGIRGGQVYGTSDRHAAYPASNAVHPVDLIATVNHCLGISPDLTLADPQGRPIVYCAGTAVQDLLI
;
A
#
# COMPACT_ATOMS: atom_id res chain seq x y z
N MET A 1 20.53 61.09 -10.20
CA MET A 1 20.68 60.49 -8.86
C MET A 1 20.70 58.96 -9.04
N SER A 2 21.89 58.38 -9.08
CA SER A 2 22.11 56.94 -9.29
C SER A 2 22.13 56.24 -7.93
N SER A 3 21.16 55.44 -7.62
CA SER A 3 21.14 54.56 -6.47
C SER A 3 22.07 53.37 -6.70
N SER A 4 23.22 53.35 -6.07
CA SER A 4 24.15 52.22 -6.03
C SER A 4 23.57 51.08 -5.17
N CYS A 5 23.50 49.86 -5.73
CA CYS A 5 23.13 48.66 -5.01
C CYS A 5 24.19 48.33 -3.94
N PRO A 6 23.83 48.12 -2.65
CA PRO A 6 24.81 47.91 -1.57
C PRO A 6 25.50 46.54 -1.59
N ASP A 7 25.08 45.59 -2.40
CA ASP A 7 25.56 44.18 -2.38
C ASP A 7 26.50 43.79 -3.53
N CYS A 8 26.94 44.74 -4.35
CA CYS A 8 27.95 44.45 -5.36
C CYS A 8 29.37 44.41 -4.76
N ARG A 9 29.71 43.35 -4.02
CA ARG A 9 31.13 43.07 -3.68
C ARG A 9 31.87 42.63 -4.94
N ARG A 10 32.92 43.43 -5.29
CA ARG A 10 33.86 43.06 -6.36
C ARG A 10 34.49 41.71 -6.03
N ILE A 11 34.27 40.71 -6.89
CA ILE A 11 34.91 39.39 -6.80
C ILE A 11 36.43 39.59 -6.99
N GLY A 12 37.21 39.28 -5.96
CA GLY A 12 38.68 39.40 -5.99
C GLY A 12 39.31 38.21 -6.73
N ARG A 13 40.52 38.42 -7.27
CA ARG A 13 41.30 37.35 -7.95
C ARG A 13 41.47 36.09 -7.09
N ARG A 14 41.53 36.21 -5.76
CA ARG A 14 41.57 35.11 -4.80
C ARG A 14 40.28 34.29 -4.77
N ASP A 15 39.11 34.90 -4.93
CA ASP A 15 37.81 34.21 -4.94
C ASP A 15 37.62 33.45 -6.25
N LEU A 16 38.17 33.96 -7.36
CA LEU A 16 38.18 33.28 -8.66
C LEU A 16 39.08 32.03 -8.64
N LEU A 17 40.26 32.12 -7.98
CA LEU A 17 41.16 30.97 -7.82
C LEU A 17 40.60 29.91 -6.87
N ARG A 18 39.84 30.29 -5.86
CA ARG A 18 39.12 29.35 -4.97
C ARG A 18 37.99 28.63 -5.71
N ALA A 19 37.23 29.33 -6.54
CA ALA A 19 36.19 28.74 -7.38
C ALA A 19 36.79 27.79 -8.44
N GLY A 20 37.93 28.14 -9.05
CA GLY A 20 38.64 27.28 -9.99
C GLY A 20 39.28 26.05 -9.35
N GLY A 21 39.78 26.17 -8.10
CA GLY A 21 40.33 25.04 -7.34
C GLY A 21 39.27 23.99 -6.92
N LEU A 22 38.05 24.42 -6.67
CA LEU A 22 36.93 23.51 -6.30
C LEU A 22 36.40 22.69 -7.49
N SER A 23 36.55 23.18 -8.72
CA SER A 23 36.19 22.45 -9.93
C SER A 23 37.11 21.26 -10.22
N LEU A 24 38.35 21.28 -9.72
CA LEU A 24 39.30 20.17 -9.77
C LEU A 24 38.88 18.97 -8.85
N PHE A 25 38.01 19.20 -7.87
CA PHE A 25 37.48 18.19 -6.98
C PHE A 25 36.01 17.76 -7.31
N GLY A 26 35.53 18.12 -8.51
CA GLY A 26 34.21 17.68 -9.01
C GLY A 26 33.01 18.46 -8.47
N LEU A 27 33.23 19.58 -7.75
CA LEU A 27 32.15 20.45 -7.28
C LEU A 27 31.89 21.58 -8.26
N THR A 28 30.69 21.70 -8.79
CA THR A 28 30.28 22.78 -9.68
C THR A 28 29.86 24.05 -8.92
N CYS A 29 29.98 25.21 -9.55
CA CYS A 29 29.54 26.48 -8.96
C CYS A 29 28.01 26.47 -8.61
N GLY A 30 27.24 25.66 -9.32
CA GLY A 30 25.80 25.44 -9.05
C GLY A 30 25.53 24.70 -7.74
N GLU A 31 26.39 23.76 -7.38
CA GLU A 31 26.26 23.01 -6.12
C GLU A 31 26.67 23.85 -4.90
N LEU A 32 27.66 24.71 -5.06
CA LEU A 32 28.07 25.70 -4.04
C LEU A 32 26.97 26.77 -3.80
N LEU A 33 26.30 27.21 -4.86
CA LEU A 33 25.18 28.16 -4.76
C LEU A 33 23.96 27.52 -4.14
N ARG A 34 23.67 26.25 -4.46
CA ARG A 34 22.65 25.45 -3.78
C ARG A 34 22.95 25.24 -2.30
N GLY A 35 24.18 24.88 -1.96
CA GLY A 35 24.59 24.75 -0.56
C GLY A 35 24.47 26.05 0.25
N ARG A 36 24.75 27.22 -0.37
CA ARG A 36 24.56 28.53 0.26
C ARG A 36 23.10 28.96 0.35
N ALA A 37 22.25 28.62 -0.63
CA ALA A 37 20.80 28.86 -0.57
C ALA A 37 20.15 28.04 0.56
N LEU A 38 20.61 26.80 0.77
CA LEU A 38 20.17 25.95 1.87
C LEU A 38 20.69 26.41 3.25
N ALA A 39 21.88 27.00 3.32
CA ALA A 39 22.45 27.54 4.56
C ALA A 39 21.98 28.97 4.91
N GLY A 40 21.37 29.66 3.96
CA GLY A 40 20.86 31.04 4.12
C GLY A 40 19.38 31.17 4.50
N SER A 41 18.65 30.04 4.59
CA SER A 41 17.21 30.04 4.90
C SER A 41 16.87 30.05 6.40
N ASP A 42 17.88 30.13 7.27
CA ASP A 42 17.66 30.11 8.74
C ASP A 42 17.28 31.48 9.37
N ARG A 43 16.74 32.42 8.61
CA ARG A 43 16.18 33.65 9.19
C ARG A 43 15.03 34.22 8.36
N ALA A 44 13.88 33.58 8.50
CA ALA A 44 12.56 34.23 8.45
C ALA A 44 11.58 33.33 9.21
N GLU A 45 11.43 33.58 10.51
CA GLU A 45 10.33 33.06 11.30
C GLU A 45 9.02 33.66 10.78
N THR A 46 8.39 32.97 9.87
CA THR A 46 6.93 32.99 9.76
C THR A 46 6.46 31.71 10.42
N ALA A 47 5.65 31.86 11.48
CA ALA A 47 5.04 30.76 12.22
C ALA A 47 4.15 29.93 11.27
N THR A 48 4.77 29.03 10.53
CA THR A 48 4.13 27.89 9.93
C THR A 48 4.23 26.80 10.98
N THR A 49 3.11 26.37 11.50
CA THR A 49 2.94 25.27 12.44
C THR A 49 3.86 24.13 12.02
N THR A 50 4.96 23.93 12.74
CA THR A 50 5.86 22.78 12.59
C THR A 50 5.08 21.56 13.05
N VAL A 51 4.29 21.00 12.14
CA VAL A 51 3.68 19.69 12.31
C VAL A 51 4.80 18.69 12.42
N SER A 52 4.83 18.09 13.56
CA SER A 52 5.71 17.10 14.11
C SER A 52 6.47 16.28 13.05
N SER A 53 7.78 16.49 12.95
CA SER A 53 8.75 15.67 12.24
C SER A 53 8.81 14.21 12.71
N ARG A 54 7.99 13.81 13.67
CA ARG A 54 8.01 12.49 14.32
C ARG A 54 7.34 11.39 13.50
N SER A 55 6.38 11.73 12.67
CA SER A 55 5.62 10.76 11.85
C SER A 55 6.16 10.63 10.42
N PHE A 56 6.78 11.69 9.86
CA PHE A 56 7.29 11.68 8.49
C PHE A 56 8.45 10.70 8.32
N GLY A 57 8.27 9.73 7.40
CA GLY A 57 9.29 8.74 7.09
C GLY A 57 9.55 7.72 8.21
N ARG A 58 8.66 7.61 9.19
CA ARG A 58 8.78 6.62 10.27
C ARG A 58 8.57 5.20 9.78
N ALA A 59 7.69 4.99 8.80
CA ALA A 59 7.46 3.69 8.21
C ALA A 59 8.60 3.34 7.23
N LYS A 60 9.28 2.24 7.49
CA LYS A 60 10.21 1.60 6.56
C LYS A 60 9.50 0.67 5.59
N SER A 61 8.36 0.14 6.03
CA SER A 61 7.53 -0.77 5.26
C SER A 61 6.04 -0.50 5.49
N CYS A 62 5.22 -0.94 4.52
CA CYS A 62 3.77 -0.93 4.62
C CYS A 62 3.20 -2.30 4.24
N ILE A 63 2.24 -2.78 5.01
CA ILE A 63 1.39 -3.93 4.67
C ILE A 63 -0.01 -3.38 4.40
N LEU A 64 -0.46 -3.49 3.17
CA LEU A 64 -1.81 -3.11 2.75
C LEU A 64 -2.69 -4.36 2.69
N LEU A 65 -3.62 -4.49 3.62
CA LEU A 65 -4.66 -5.53 3.64
C LEU A 65 -5.85 -5.03 2.84
N PHE A 66 -5.99 -5.50 1.62
CA PHE A 66 -7.02 -5.03 0.70
C PHE A 66 -8.19 -6.02 0.65
N MET A 67 -9.31 -5.60 1.22
CA MET A 67 -10.53 -6.41 1.37
C MET A 67 -11.39 -6.24 0.12
N TRP A 68 -10.99 -6.86 -0.96
CA TRP A 68 -11.72 -6.78 -2.21
C TRP A 68 -13.19 -7.11 -2.06
N GLY A 69 -14.00 -6.35 -2.75
CA GLY A 69 -15.43 -6.45 -2.68
C GLY A 69 -16.09 -5.38 -1.81
N GLY A 70 -15.31 -4.61 -1.04
CA GLY A 70 -15.84 -3.49 -0.25
C GLY A 70 -16.62 -3.92 1.00
N PRO A 71 -15.94 -4.00 2.17
CA PRO A 71 -16.59 -4.37 3.43
C PRO A 71 -17.74 -3.45 3.81
N ALA A 72 -18.85 -4.05 4.27
CA ALA A 72 -19.96 -3.30 4.84
C ALA A 72 -19.53 -2.64 6.15
N HIS A 73 -19.20 -1.34 6.11
CA HIS A 73 -18.67 -0.61 7.27
C HIS A 73 -19.67 -0.57 8.44
N GLN A 74 -20.97 -0.44 8.16
CA GLN A 74 -22.05 -0.46 9.14
C GLN A 74 -22.28 -1.84 9.80
N ASP A 75 -21.71 -2.89 9.25
CA ASP A 75 -21.77 -4.24 9.82
C ASP A 75 -20.41 -4.67 10.42
N THR A 76 -19.37 -3.82 10.33
CA THR A 76 -18.00 -4.12 10.76
C THR A 76 -17.44 -3.09 11.75
N TRP A 77 -17.11 -1.90 11.30
CA TRP A 77 -16.37 -0.89 12.07
C TRP A 77 -17.21 0.29 12.56
N ASP A 78 -18.39 0.52 11.99
CA ASP A 78 -19.22 1.71 12.23
C ASP A 78 -20.69 1.37 12.42
N LEU A 79 -20.99 0.49 13.37
CA LEU A 79 -22.35 0.05 13.67
C LEU A 79 -23.23 1.21 14.11
N LYS A 80 -24.51 1.16 13.71
CA LYS A 80 -25.53 2.16 14.05
C LYS A 80 -26.66 1.53 14.88
N PRO A 81 -26.41 1.19 16.14
CA PRO A 81 -27.38 0.43 16.97
C PRO A 81 -28.71 1.16 17.15
N GLN A 82 -28.73 2.48 17.03
CA GLN A 82 -29.95 3.30 17.14
C GLN A 82 -30.68 3.51 15.79
N ALA A 83 -30.10 3.03 14.68
CA ALA A 83 -30.74 3.15 13.37
C ALA A 83 -31.90 2.14 13.21
N PRO A 84 -32.82 2.38 12.27
CA PRO A 84 -33.86 1.39 11.91
C PRO A 84 -33.24 0.03 11.56
N ALA A 85 -33.99 -1.05 11.74
CA ALA A 85 -33.51 -2.43 11.61
C ALA A 85 -32.91 -2.71 10.22
N GLU A 86 -33.47 -2.12 9.17
CA GLU A 86 -32.96 -2.24 7.79
C GLU A 86 -31.60 -1.54 7.56
N VAL A 87 -31.18 -0.66 8.46
CA VAL A 87 -29.87 -0.02 8.44
C VAL A 87 -28.90 -0.73 9.36
N ARG A 88 -29.27 -0.90 10.64
CA ARG A 88 -28.38 -1.46 11.66
C ARG A 88 -28.02 -2.93 11.43
N GLY A 89 -28.85 -3.66 10.66
CA GLY A 89 -28.61 -5.08 10.38
C GLY A 89 -28.82 -5.99 11.60
N GLU A 90 -28.12 -7.14 11.60
CA GLU A 90 -28.29 -8.20 12.59
C GLU A 90 -27.22 -8.17 13.70
N PHE A 91 -26.09 -7.45 13.49
CA PHE A 91 -24.95 -7.51 14.41
C PHE A 91 -25.01 -6.47 15.52
N SER A 92 -24.39 -6.82 16.64
CA SER A 92 -24.29 -5.98 17.83
C SER A 92 -22.90 -5.38 17.98
N PRO A 93 -22.79 -4.14 18.49
CA PRO A 93 -21.51 -3.58 18.87
C PRO A 93 -20.98 -4.23 20.15
N ILE A 94 -19.67 -4.39 20.26
CA ILE A 94 -18.97 -4.76 21.49
C ILE A 94 -17.98 -3.67 21.89
N ALA A 95 -17.82 -3.51 23.21
CA ALA A 95 -16.82 -2.63 23.77
C ALA A 95 -15.40 -3.08 23.43
N THR A 96 -14.52 -2.12 23.23
CA THR A 96 -13.13 -2.35 22.88
C THR A 96 -12.16 -1.99 24.01
N ALA A 97 -10.85 -2.17 23.76
CA ALA A 97 -9.81 -1.73 24.70
C ALA A 97 -9.79 -0.21 24.91
N VAL A 98 -10.45 0.56 24.06
CA VAL A 98 -10.54 2.03 24.14
C VAL A 98 -11.98 2.41 24.48
N PRO A 99 -12.25 2.99 25.67
CA PRO A 99 -13.57 3.42 26.06
C PRO A 99 -14.20 4.38 25.01
N GLY A 100 -15.47 4.12 24.67
CA GLY A 100 -16.20 4.94 23.69
C GLY A 100 -15.97 4.55 22.23
N ILE A 101 -15.14 3.56 21.95
CA ILE A 101 -15.01 2.96 20.64
C ILE A 101 -15.61 1.56 20.66
N ASP A 102 -16.68 1.36 19.90
CA ASP A 102 -17.29 0.07 19.70
C ASP A 102 -17.12 -0.39 18.25
N ILE A 103 -16.96 -1.70 18.06
CA ILE A 103 -16.90 -2.36 16.75
C ILE A 103 -17.81 -3.61 16.77
N CYS A 104 -17.94 -4.29 15.62
CA CYS A 104 -18.78 -5.46 15.50
C CYS A 104 -18.35 -6.61 16.44
N GLU A 105 -19.32 -7.31 17.03
CA GLU A 105 -19.13 -8.50 17.89
C GLU A 105 -18.32 -9.63 17.23
N HIS A 106 -18.24 -9.65 15.89
CA HIS A 106 -17.46 -10.62 15.12
C HIS A 106 -16.01 -10.22 14.89
N PHE A 107 -15.53 -9.12 15.54
CA PHE A 107 -14.14 -8.73 15.64
C PHE A 107 -13.59 -8.76 17.09
N PRO A 108 -13.79 -9.85 17.86
CA PRO A 108 -13.43 -9.89 19.28
C PRO A 108 -11.94 -9.79 19.56
N LEU A 109 -11.07 -10.22 18.62
CA LEU A 109 -9.63 -10.12 18.78
C LEU A 109 -9.13 -8.71 18.50
N LEU A 110 -9.67 -8.04 17.49
CA LEU A 110 -9.35 -6.64 17.15
C LEU A 110 -9.91 -5.67 18.18
N ALA A 111 -11.07 -5.97 18.78
CA ALA A 111 -11.60 -5.17 19.88
C ALA A 111 -10.61 -4.99 21.04
N ARG A 112 -9.82 -6.01 21.34
CA ARG A 112 -8.78 -5.98 22.38
C ARG A 112 -7.51 -5.21 21.96
N ARG A 113 -7.41 -4.80 20.69
CA ARG A 113 -6.23 -4.15 20.09
C ARG A 113 -6.56 -2.78 19.49
N THR A 114 -7.73 -2.27 19.80
CA THR A 114 -8.20 -0.97 19.29
C THR A 114 -7.31 0.18 19.74
N ASP A 115 -6.59 0.02 20.84
CA ASP A 115 -5.54 0.94 21.30
C ASP A 115 -4.43 1.17 20.26
N LYS A 116 -4.24 0.25 19.33
CA LYS A 116 -3.26 0.34 18.22
C LYS A 116 -3.85 0.85 16.91
N LEU A 117 -5.18 0.96 16.84
CA LEU A 117 -5.91 1.24 15.60
C LEU A 117 -6.34 2.71 15.51
N ALA A 118 -6.18 3.30 14.34
CA ALA A 118 -6.89 4.51 13.93
C ALA A 118 -7.98 4.11 12.94
N ILE A 119 -9.24 4.30 13.29
CA ILE A 119 -10.40 3.91 12.50
C ILE A 119 -10.94 5.15 11.79
N VAL A 120 -10.83 5.22 10.47
CA VAL A 120 -11.37 6.30 9.64
C VAL A 120 -12.75 5.90 9.16
N ARG A 121 -13.81 6.48 9.76
CA ARG A 121 -15.22 6.15 9.45
C ARG A 121 -15.83 7.04 8.37
N SER A 122 -15.05 7.87 7.73
CA SER A 122 -15.49 8.92 6.80
C SER A 122 -14.83 8.87 5.44
N MET A 123 -14.34 7.70 5.04
CA MET A 123 -13.85 7.50 3.69
C MET A 123 -14.98 7.73 2.68
N THR A 124 -14.70 8.38 1.55
CA THR A 124 -15.71 8.68 0.52
C THR A 124 -15.11 8.89 -0.85
N HIS A 125 -15.81 8.45 -1.87
CA HIS A 125 -15.64 8.79 -3.28
C HIS A 125 -16.95 8.50 -4.05
N GLU A 126 -16.94 8.55 -5.39
CA GLU A 126 -18.17 8.41 -6.20
C GLU A 126 -18.18 7.15 -7.07
N ASP A 127 -17.07 6.43 -7.19
CA ASP A 127 -16.92 5.31 -8.12
C ASP A 127 -17.55 4.02 -7.57
N VAL A 128 -18.54 3.48 -8.25
CA VAL A 128 -19.29 2.26 -7.87
C VAL A 128 -18.74 0.98 -8.53
N ASN A 129 -17.72 1.09 -9.38
CA ASN A 129 -17.16 -0.06 -10.09
C ASN A 129 -15.89 -0.56 -9.39
N HIS A 130 -15.83 -1.85 -9.07
CA HIS A 130 -14.69 -2.46 -8.39
C HIS A 130 -13.36 -2.19 -9.04
N THR A 131 -13.30 -2.28 -10.37
CA THR A 131 -12.04 -2.18 -11.12
C THR A 131 -11.44 -0.79 -11.05
N THR A 132 -12.25 0.24 -11.28
CA THR A 132 -11.81 1.64 -11.26
C THR A 132 -11.69 2.20 -9.86
N ALA A 133 -12.56 1.80 -8.92
CA ALA A 133 -12.45 2.16 -7.52
C ALA A 133 -11.19 1.56 -6.87
N THR A 134 -10.79 0.34 -7.25
CA THR A 134 -9.50 -0.25 -6.82
C THR A 134 -8.32 0.63 -7.26
N HIS A 135 -8.32 1.11 -8.52
CA HIS A 135 -7.30 2.06 -8.97
C HIS A 135 -7.24 3.30 -8.08
N ASN A 136 -8.40 3.89 -7.80
CA ASN A 136 -8.49 5.10 -6.98
C ASN A 136 -7.88 4.87 -5.58
N LEU A 137 -8.19 3.74 -4.94
CA LEU A 137 -7.63 3.40 -3.61
C LEU A 137 -6.15 3.06 -3.61
N LEU A 138 -5.62 2.46 -4.69
CA LEU A 138 -4.21 2.05 -4.77
C LEU A 138 -3.28 3.17 -5.23
N THR A 139 -3.81 4.17 -5.94
CA THR A 139 -3.01 5.25 -6.54
C THR A 139 -3.33 6.64 -5.97
N GLY A 140 -4.51 6.82 -5.37
CA GLY A 140 -5.04 8.12 -5.01
C GLY A 140 -5.47 8.98 -6.21
N GLN A 141 -5.58 8.39 -7.39
CA GLN A 141 -5.86 9.10 -8.63
C GLN A 141 -7.13 8.57 -9.31
N PRO A 142 -7.85 9.41 -10.05
CA PRO A 142 -8.98 8.94 -10.86
C PRO A 142 -8.54 7.85 -11.84
N SER A 143 -9.35 6.80 -11.97
CA SER A 143 -9.04 5.72 -12.90
C SER A 143 -9.18 6.17 -14.35
N PRO A 144 -8.34 5.67 -15.26
CA PRO A 144 -8.66 5.69 -16.69
C PRO A 144 -9.96 4.91 -16.96
N PRO A 145 -10.56 5.10 -18.15
CA PRO A 145 -11.72 4.28 -18.56
C PRO A 145 -11.43 2.79 -18.48
N LEU A 146 -12.44 1.98 -18.12
CA LEU A 146 -12.33 0.51 -18.02
C LEU A 146 -11.70 -0.17 -19.26
N SER A 147 -11.94 0.41 -20.46
CA SER A 147 -11.37 -0.10 -21.71
C SER A 147 -9.91 0.27 -21.92
N ALA A 148 -9.33 1.10 -21.07
CA ALA A 148 -7.93 1.48 -21.19
C ALA A 148 -7.00 0.30 -20.83
N ALA A 149 -5.87 0.22 -21.51
CA ALA A 149 -4.86 -0.77 -21.15
C ALA A 149 -4.16 -0.35 -19.83
N LEU A 150 -3.83 -1.34 -18.97
CA LEU A 150 -3.21 -1.11 -17.66
C LEU A 150 -1.93 -0.26 -17.71
N ARG A 151 -1.22 -0.23 -18.85
CA ARG A 151 -0.06 0.66 -19.04
C ARG A 151 -0.39 2.15 -19.02
N HIS A 152 -1.68 2.53 -19.03
CA HIS A 152 -2.13 3.92 -18.95
C HIS A 152 -2.56 4.29 -17.52
N ASP A 153 -2.55 3.34 -16.61
CA ASP A 153 -2.86 3.58 -15.21
C ASP A 153 -1.85 4.53 -14.58
N TRP A 154 -2.29 5.22 -13.56
CA TRP A 154 -1.35 5.82 -12.62
C TRP A 154 -0.58 4.71 -11.90
N PRO A 155 0.71 4.95 -11.61
CA PRO A 155 1.51 3.96 -10.91
C PRO A 155 0.97 3.73 -9.49
N SER A 156 0.91 2.46 -9.10
CA SER A 156 0.63 2.09 -7.71
C SER A 156 1.69 2.64 -6.77
N LEU A 157 1.35 2.82 -5.50
CA LEU A 157 2.29 3.25 -4.45
C LEU A 157 3.57 2.40 -4.43
N GLY A 158 3.44 1.07 -4.56
CA GLY A 158 4.58 0.16 -4.56
C GLY A 158 5.53 0.38 -5.73
N SER A 159 4.98 0.68 -6.89
CA SER A 159 5.76 1.00 -8.09
C SER A 159 6.51 2.33 -7.97
N VAL A 160 5.90 3.30 -7.28
CA VAL A 160 6.58 4.57 -6.96
C VAL A 160 7.73 4.34 -5.98
N LEU A 161 7.54 3.53 -4.94
CA LEU A 161 8.61 3.14 -4.02
C LEU A 161 9.76 2.44 -4.75
N ALA A 162 9.44 1.55 -5.69
CA ALA A 162 10.43 0.91 -6.55
C ALA A 162 11.19 1.92 -7.42
N LYS A 163 10.50 2.88 -8.02
CA LYS A 163 11.09 3.99 -8.81
C LYS A 163 12.01 4.87 -7.99
N LEU A 164 11.67 5.09 -6.71
CA LEU A 164 12.50 5.86 -5.76
C LEU A 164 13.69 5.05 -5.20
N GLY A 165 13.89 3.81 -5.68
CA GLY A 165 14.97 2.95 -5.19
C GLY A 165 14.79 2.49 -3.75
N ARG A 166 13.55 2.51 -3.21
CA ARG A 166 13.27 2.00 -1.88
C ARG A 166 13.37 0.48 -1.88
N GLY A 167 13.73 -0.09 -0.76
CA GLY A 167 13.93 -1.54 -0.58
C GLY A 167 15.39 -1.86 -0.35
N ARG A 168 15.64 -2.90 0.43
CA ARG A 168 16.97 -3.36 0.82
C ARG A 168 17.13 -4.83 0.46
N GLY A 169 18.26 -5.18 -0.16
CA GLY A 169 18.59 -6.57 -0.45
C GLY A 169 18.05 -7.07 -1.79
N ALA A 170 17.95 -8.39 -1.90
CA ALA A 170 17.60 -9.09 -3.15
C ALA A 170 16.09 -9.12 -3.44
N LEU A 171 15.23 -8.92 -2.42
CA LEU A 171 13.78 -8.98 -2.61
C LEU A 171 13.26 -7.79 -3.39
N PRO A 172 12.25 -7.98 -4.26
CA PRO A 172 11.58 -6.89 -4.95
C PRO A 172 11.01 -5.88 -3.96
N PRO A 173 11.06 -4.57 -4.26
CA PRO A 173 10.56 -3.53 -3.37
C PRO A 173 9.04 -3.49 -3.26
N TYR A 174 8.33 -4.16 -4.17
CA TYR A 174 6.89 -4.27 -4.18
C TYR A 174 6.46 -5.71 -4.46
N VAL A 175 5.65 -6.26 -3.55
CA VAL A 175 5.10 -7.62 -3.65
C VAL A 175 3.59 -7.56 -3.49
N THR A 176 2.89 -8.30 -4.34
CA THR A 176 1.43 -8.44 -4.29
C THR A 176 1.08 -9.91 -4.04
N MET A 177 0.35 -10.16 -2.96
CA MET A 177 -0.22 -11.47 -2.63
C MET A 177 -1.67 -11.51 -3.10
N ARG A 178 -1.99 -12.38 -4.05
CA ARG A 178 -3.38 -12.58 -4.53
C ARG A 178 -3.63 -14.05 -4.90
N PRO A 179 -3.68 -14.95 -3.90
CA PRO A 179 -3.80 -16.38 -4.13
C PRO A 179 -5.03 -16.71 -4.97
N LYS A 180 -4.82 -17.47 -6.05
CA LYS A 180 -5.86 -18.05 -6.87
C LYS A 180 -6.21 -19.43 -6.33
N LEU A 181 -7.44 -19.61 -5.89
CA LEU A 181 -7.91 -20.90 -5.39
C LEU A 181 -8.71 -21.65 -6.44
N GLU A 182 -9.39 -20.92 -7.33
CA GLU A 182 -10.20 -21.51 -8.40
C GLU A 182 -10.20 -20.62 -9.66
N ASN A 183 -10.36 -21.25 -10.84
CA ASN A 183 -10.34 -20.56 -12.12
C ASN A 183 -11.66 -19.89 -12.53
N ASP A 184 -12.76 -20.17 -11.85
CA ASP A 184 -14.12 -19.79 -12.27
C ASP A 184 -14.73 -18.63 -11.44
N VAL A 185 -13.93 -17.94 -10.64
CA VAL A 185 -14.36 -16.78 -9.88
C VAL A 185 -14.30 -15.53 -10.78
N PRO A 186 -15.25 -14.58 -10.61
CA PRO A 186 -15.17 -13.31 -11.35
C PRO A 186 -13.80 -12.65 -11.21
N ARG A 187 -13.20 -12.27 -12.34
CA ARG A 187 -11.81 -11.80 -12.41
C ARG A 187 -11.65 -10.29 -12.20
N PHE A 188 -12.68 -9.58 -11.70
CA PHE A 188 -12.55 -8.13 -11.48
C PHE A 188 -11.34 -7.76 -10.64
N VAL A 189 -10.90 -8.67 -9.78
CA VAL A 189 -9.71 -8.57 -8.96
C VAL A 189 -8.43 -8.50 -9.80
N GLU A 190 -8.25 -9.45 -10.71
CA GLU A 190 -7.04 -9.56 -11.52
C GLU A 190 -7.00 -8.54 -12.66
N GLU A 191 -8.19 -8.10 -13.07
CA GLU A 191 -8.40 -7.11 -14.12
C GLU A 191 -8.49 -5.68 -13.58
N SER A 192 -8.46 -5.50 -12.25
CA SER A 192 -8.53 -4.17 -11.63
C SER A 192 -7.35 -3.30 -12.02
N HIS A 193 -7.65 -2.06 -12.34
CA HIS A 193 -6.68 -1.01 -12.58
C HIS A 193 -5.88 -0.66 -11.30
N GLY A 194 -4.73 -0.02 -11.45
CA GLY A 194 -3.93 0.53 -10.34
C GLY A 194 -3.03 -0.47 -9.61
N GLN A 195 -2.97 -1.75 -10.03
CA GLN A 195 -2.15 -2.77 -9.39
C GLN A 195 -0.69 -2.78 -9.84
N THR A 196 -0.39 -2.18 -10.97
CA THR A 196 0.91 -2.22 -11.66
C THR A 196 1.63 -0.88 -11.66
N ALA A 197 2.75 -0.82 -12.33
CA ALA A 197 3.50 0.42 -12.51
C ALA A 197 2.86 1.38 -13.52
N GLY A 198 1.84 0.93 -14.24
CA GLY A 198 1.17 1.75 -15.22
C GLY A 198 2.16 2.38 -16.21
N TRP A 199 2.05 3.68 -16.39
CA TRP A 199 2.90 4.43 -17.32
C TRP A 199 4.37 4.58 -16.86
N LEU A 200 4.75 4.22 -15.63
CA LEU A 200 6.17 4.14 -15.23
C LEU A 200 6.91 2.99 -15.91
N GLY A 201 6.18 1.99 -16.44
CA GLY A 201 6.70 0.85 -17.17
C GLY A 201 6.97 -0.38 -16.30
N GLN A 202 6.97 -1.54 -16.96
CA GLN A 202 6.98 -2.88 -16.34
C GLN A 202 8.18 -3.16 -15.41
N GLY A 203 9.29 -2.44 -15.55
CA GLY A 203 10.44 -2.57 -14.65
C GLY A 203 10.16 -2.22 -13.20
N PHE A 204 9.01 -1.58 -12.91
CA PHE A 204 8.57 -1.21 -11.57
C PHE A 204 7.30 -1.96 -11.13
N ASP A 205 6.88 -2.98 -11.89
CA ASP A 205 5.74 -3.81 -11.53
C ASP A 205 6.01 -4.63 -10.25
N PRO A 206 4.96 -5.01 -9.51
CA PRO A 206 5.10 -5.88 -8.36
C PRO A 206 5.56 -7.29 -8.75
N LEU A 207 6.25 -7.94 -7.82
CA LEU A 207 6.27 -9.40 -7.81
C LEU A 207 4.88 -9.90 -7.39
N VAL A 208 4.19 -10.59 -8.27
CA VAL A 208 2.87 -11.15 -8.00
C VAL A 208 2.99 -12.59 -7.52
N ILE A 209 2.37 -12.90 -6.38
CA ILE A 209 2.30 -14.24 -5.79
C ILE A 209 0.85 -14.70 -5.84
N ASP A 210 0.54 -15.53 -6.82
CA ASP A 210 -0.77 -16.14 -7.01
C ASP A 210 -0.89 -17.52 -6.32
N ALA A 211 0.23 -18.08 -5.84
CA ALA A 211 0.25 -19.35 -5.13
C ALA A 211 -0.44 -19.25 -3.77
N ASN A 212 -1.14 -20.30 -3.36
CA ASN A 212 -1.83 -20.36 -2.07
C ASN A 212 -0.85 -20.66 -0.92
N PRO A 213 -0.55 -19.72 -0.02
CA PRO A 213 0.41 -19.94 1.07
C PRO A 213 -0.05 -20.96 2.12
N ASN A 214 -1.32 -21.35 2.07
CA ASN A 214 -1.86 -22.39 2.96
C ASN A 214 -1.76 -23.82 2.37
N ALA A 215 -1.37 -23.96 1.10
CA ALA A 215 -1.18 -25.26 0.49
C ALA A 215 0.04 -25.98 1.10
N ARG A 216 -0.01 -27.32 1.12
CA ARG A 216 1.09 -28.15 1.65
C ARG A 216 2.36 -28.08 0.79
N ASP A 217 2.16 -27.88 -0.50
CA ASP A 217 3.19 -27.75 -1.53
C ASP A 217 3.51 -26.30 -1.90
N TYR A 218 3.12 -25.36 -1.03
CA TYR A 218 3.33 -23.94 -1.27
C TYR A 218 4.78 -23.66 -1.70
N ALA A 219 4.91 -23.12 -2.86
CA ALA A 219 6.16 -22.65 -3.41
C ALA A 219 5.87 -21.45 -4.33
N VAL A 220 6.73 -20.46 -4.27
CA VAL A 220 6.74 -19.40 -5.28
C VAL A 220 7.60 -19.94 -6.42
N GLY A 221 6.94 -20.41 -7.49
CA GLY A 221 7.52 -21.29 -8.50
C GLY A 221 8.76 -20.75 -9.21
N ASP A 222 8.82 -19.43 -9.38
CA ASP A 222 9.89 -18.77 -10.14
C ASP A 222 11.23 -18.64 -9.40
N PHE A 223 11.28 -19.03 -8.10
CA PHE A 223 12.50 -18.95 -7.29
C PHE A 223 13.18 -20.31 -7.05
N ARG A 224 12.72 -21.35 -7.69
CA ARG A 224 13.41 -22.64 -7.68
C ARG A 224 14.21 -22.77 -8.97
N LEU A 225 15.51 -23.02 -8.82
CA LEU A 225 16.31 -23.43 -9.98
C LEU A 225 15.73 -24.73 -10.56
N PRO A 226 15.46 -24.79 -11.88
CA PRO A 226 15.15 -26.04 -12.53
C PRO A 226 16.20 -27.11 -12.18
N ALA A 227 15.79 -28.36 -12.03
CA ALA A 227 16.68 -29.44 -11.62
C ALA A 227 17.90 -29.61 -12.55
N GLU A 228 17.76 -29.19 -13.82
CA GLU A 228 18.81 -29.25 -14.83
C GLU A 228 19.79 -28.07 -14.78
N LEU A 229 19.51 -27.04 -13.97
CA LEU A 229 20.33 -25.84 -13.86
C LEU A 229 21.11 -25.81 -12.55
N SER A 230 22.40 -26.15 -12.62
CA SER A 230 23.29 -26.02 -11.46
C SER A 230 23.61 -24.54 -11.16
N ALA A 231 23.96 -24.24 -9.90
CA ALA A 231 24.41 -22.91 -9.48
C ALA A 231 25.57 -22.40 -10.37
N THR A 232 26.52 -23.27 -10.71
CA THR A 232 27.65 -22.94 -11.60
C THR A 232 27.19 -22.50 -12.98
N ARG A 233 26.20 -23.19 -13.55
CA ARG A 233 25.61 -22.79 -14.86
C ARG A 233 24.86 -21.47 -14.79
N LEU A 234 24.28 -21.16 -13.65
CA LEU A 234 23.62 -19.85 -13.43
C LEU A 234 24.66 -18.74 -13.35
N ASP A 235 25.76 -18.94 -12.61
CA ASP A 235 26.91 -18.02 -12.55
C ASP A 235 27.54 -17.75 -13.92
N ASP A 236 27.67 -18.79 -14.74
CA ASP A 236 28.20 -18.67 -16.09
C ASP A 236 27.27 -17.86 -17.01
N ARG A 237 25.95 -18.05 -16.88
CA ARG A 237 24.95 -17.25 -17.61
C ARG A 237 24.98 -15.78 -17.18
N GLU A 238 25.11 -15.51 -15.88
CA GLU A 238 25.23 -14.15 -15.35
C GLU A 238 26.48 -13.44 -15.88
N ARG A 239 27.64 -14.12 -15.87
CA ARG A 239 28.89 -13.60 -16.43
C ARG A 239 28.78 -13.34 -17.93
N LEU A 240 28.18 -14.24 -18.69
CA LEU A 240 27.98 -14.07 -20.12
C LEU A 240 27.05 -12.91 -20.42
N LEU A 241 25.95 -12.77 -19.69
CA LEU A 241 25.04 -11.63 -19.82
C LEU A 241 25.75 -10.32 -19.53
N ALA A 242 26.52 -10.25 -18.42
CA ALA A 242 27.31 -9.06 -18.07
C ALA A 242 28.34 -8.68 -19.15
N GLN A 243 28.96 -9.67 -19.82
CA GLN A 243 29.87 -9.43 -20.93
C GLN A 243 29.14 -8.87 -22.16
N ILE A 244 28.00 -9.45 -22.53
CA ILE A 244 27.17 -8.95 -23.65
C ILE A 244 26.68 -7.53 -23.37
N ASP A 245 26.17 -7.28 -22.16
CA ASP A 245 25.63 -5.97 -21.77
C ASP A 245 26.72 -4.90 -21.68
N SER A 246 27.94 -5.26 -21.27
CA SER A 246 29.06 -4.32 -21.27
C SER A 246 29.44 -3.87 -22.68
N GLN A 247 29.32 -4.74 -23.66
CA GLN A 247 29.56 -4.39 -25.08
C GLN A 247 28.40 -3.56 -25.66
N ARG A 248 27.15 -3.87 -25.30
CA ARG A 248 25.97 -3.09 -25.72
C ARG A 248 25.96 -1.69 -25.09
N ARG A 249 26.32 -1.52 -23.82
CA ARG A 249 26.43 -0.21 -23.14
C ARG A 249 27.44 0.72 -23.78
N ALA A 250 28.47 0.16 -24.41
CA ALA A 250 29.42 0.94 -25.21
C ALA A 250 28.80 1.50 -26.48
N LEU A 251 27.68 0.92 -26.94
CA LEU A 251 26.98 1.27 -28.18
C LEU A 251 25.67 2.04 -28.00
N GLU A 252 24.99 1.92 -26.84
CA GLU A 252 23.65 2.48 -26.62
C GLU A 252 23.60 3.40 -25.38
N ARG A 253 23.42 4.71 -25.59
CA ARG A 253 23.19 5.72 -24.53
C ARG A 253 21.70 5.87 -24.17
N ALA A 254 20.92 4.81 -24.07
CA ALA A 254 19.49 4.89 -23.79
C ALA A 254 19.14 4.41 -22.38
N GLY A 255 18.40 5.24 -21.62
CA GLY A 255 18.03 5.01 -20.22
C GLY A 255 17.13 3.78 -19.94
N SER A 256 16.52 3.16 -20.96
CA SER A 256 15.72 1.94 -20.83
C SER A 256 16.53 0.67 -20.50
N VAL A 257 17.82 0.65 -20.85
CA VAL A 257 18.70 -0.49 -20.62
C VAL A 257 19.05 -0.64 -19.12
N ALA A 258 19.23 0.48 -18.41
CA ALA A 258 19.59 0.46 -16.99
C ALA A 258 18.51 -0.17 -16.09
N VAL A 259 17.24 -0.01 -16.43
CA VAL A 259 16.10 -0.60 -15.67
C VAL A 259 16.05 -2.11 -15.89
N LEU A 260 16.30 -2.57 -17.11
CA LEU A 260 16.34 -4.00 -17.43
C LEU A 260 17.52 -4.70 -16.74
N ASP A 261 18.69 -4.04 -16.70
CA ASP A 261 19.88 -4.53 -16.00
C ASP A 261 19.63 -4.72 -14.48
N ASP A 262 18.95 -3.77 -13.84
CA ASP A 262 18.62 -3.86 -12.42
C ASP A 262 17.62 -5.00 -12.15
N PHE A 263 16.66 -5.21 -13.04
CA PHE A 263 15.71 -6.32 -12.98
C PHE A 263 16.41 -7.69 -13.08
N TYR A 264 17.28 -7.89 -14.06
CA TYR A 264 18.06 -9.12 -14.20
C TYR A 264 18.98 -9.35 -13.01
N ARG A 265 19.67 -8.32 -12.54
CA ARG A 265 20.52 -8.41 -11.36
C ARG A 265 19.73 -8.86 -10.12
N ARG A 266 18.55 -8.29 -9.88
CA ARG A 266 17.67 -8.68 -8.77
C ARG A 266 17.18 -10.11 -8.93
N ALA A 267 16.79 -10.53 -10.13
CA ALA A 267 16.37 -11.89 -10.41
C ALA A 267 17.50 -12.90 -10.11
N PHE A 268 18.72 -12.63 -10.54
CA PHE A 268 19.89 -13.46 -10.22
C PHE A 268 20.19 -13.49 -8.72
N LEU A 269 20.15 -12.34 -8.04
CA LEU A 269 20.31 -12.27 -6.58
C LEU A 269 19.27 -13.10 -5.83
N LEU A 270 18.01 -13.11 -6.30
CA LEU A 270 16.95 -13.94 -5.72
C LEU A 270 17.21 -15.42 -5.91
N LEU A 271 17.65 -15.83 -7.12
CA LEU A 271 17.95 -17.23 -7.43
C LEU A 271 19.21 -17.75 -6.70
N HIS A 272 20.22 -16.90 -6.51
CA HIS A 272 21.45 -17.26 -5.79
C HIS A 272 21.32 -17.17 -4.27
N SER A 273 20.43 -16.31 -3.76
CA SER A 273 20.35 -16.11 -2.33
C SER A 273 19.51 -17.22 -1.66
N SER A 274 20.12 -17.97 -0.77
CA SER A 274 19.39 -18.82 0.18
C SER A 274 18.35 -18.01 0.99
N SER A 275 18.56 -16.70 1.14
CA SER A 275 17.63 -15.79 1.81
C SER A 275 16.41 -15.43 0.95
N GLY A 276 16.50 -15.35 -0.40
CA GLY A 276 15.38 -15.11 -1.29
C GLY A 276 14.36 -16.24 -1.20
N GLY A 277 14.79 -17.49 -1.40
CA GLY A 277 13.92 -18.67 -1.25
C GLY A 277 13.40 -18.85 0.18
N SER A 278 14.20 -18.54 1.20
CA SER A 278 13.79 -18.65 2.61
C SER A 278 12.73 -17.61 3.00
N ALA A 279 12.67 -16.46 2.31
CA ALA A 279 11.65 -15.44 2.58
C ALA A 279 10.23 -16.00 2.36
N PHE A 280 10.07 -16.87 1.39
CA PHE A 280 8.77 -17.45 1.00
C PHE A 280 8.50 -18.81 1.66
N ASN A 281 9.44 -19.37 2.40
CA ASN A 281 9.25 -20.65 3.08
C ASN A 281 8.55 -20.45 4.44
N LEU A 282 7.24 -20.67 4.48
CA LEU A 282 6.43 -20.59 5.70
C LEU A 282 6.67 -21.76 6.66
N ASP A 283 7.29 -22.86 6.25
CA ASP A 283 7.58 -23.99 7.13
C ASP A 283 8.72 -23.67 8.13
N GLN A 284 9.43 -22.58 7.91
CA GLN A 284 10.38 -22.04 8.89
C GLN A 284 9.70 -21.34 10.08
N GLU A 285 8.40 -21.01 9.97
CA GLU A 285 7.65 -20.42 11.07
C GLU A 285 7.10 -21.50 12.00
N PRO A 286 7.12 -21.28 13.32
CA PRO A 286 6.53 -22.22 14.28
C PRO A 286 5.07 -22.52 13.95
N ALA A 287 4.68 -23.79 14.07
CA ALA A 287 3.30 -24.21 13.79
C ALA A 287 2.27 -23.38 14.59
N ALA A 288 2.55 -23.13 15.89
CA ALA A 288 1.68 -22.31 16.73
C ALA A 288 1.52 -20.86 16.23
N LEU A 289 2.56 -20.27 15.61
CA LEU A 289 2.45 -18.94 15.00
C LEU A 289 1.58 -18.98 13.75
N ARG A 290 1.80 -19.97 12.89
CA ARG A 290 0.98 -20.19 11.71
C ARG A 290 -0.50 -20.39 12.08
N ASP A 291 -0.77 -21.10 13.16
CA ASP A 291 -2.13 -21.32 13.70
C ASP A 291 -2.74 -20.01 14.22
N ARG A 292 -1.96 -19.16 14.88
CA ARG A 292 -2.41 -17.83 15.32
C ARG A 292 -2.87 -16.93 14.17
N TYR A 293 -2.18 -16.96 13.03
CA TYR A 293 -2.60 -16.21 11.83
C TYR A 293 -3.82 -16.84 11.14
N GLY A 294 -4.12 -18.10 11.42
CA GLY A 294 -5.18 -18.89 10.78
C GLY A 294 -4.64 -19.73 9.63
N ARG A 295 -4.98 -21.06 9.66
CA ARG A 295 -4.64 -22.02 8.60
C ARG A 295 -5.61 -21.89 7.42
N ASN A 296 -5.63 -20.73 6.81
CA ASN A 296 -6.43 -20.41 5.65
C ASN A 296 -5.60 -19.51 4.70
N PRO A 297 -6.01 -19.36 3.44
CA PRO A 297 -5.24 -18.59 2.45
C PRO A 297 -4.98 -17.14 2.87
N HIS A 298 -5.95 -16.45 3.47
CA HIS A 298 -5.78 -15.07 3.93
C HIS A 298 -4.76 -14.99 5.07
N GLY A 299 -4.95 -15.79 6.12
CA GLY A 299 -4.06 -15.77 7.30
C GLY A 299 -2.61 -16.08 6.96
N GLN A 300 -2.38 -17.08 6.09
CA GLN A 300 -1.02 -17.42 5.67
C GLN A 300 -0.42 -16.39 4.70
N SER A 301 -1.25 -15.68 3.90
CA SER A 301 -0.79 -14.53 3.09
C SER A 301 -0.36 -13.35 3.98
N VAL A 302 -1.11 -13.07 5.05
CA VAL A 302 -0.75 -12.01 6.01
C VAL A 302 0.55 -12.37 6.76
N LEU A 303 0.73 -13.63 7.16
CA LEU A 303 2.00 -14.11 7.72
C LEU A 303 3.16 -13.96 6.72
N GLN A 304 2.93 -14.30 5.46
CA GLN A 304 3.92 -14.13 4.41
C GLN A 304 4.29 -12.65 4.24
N ALA A 305 3.33 -11.73 4.29
CA ALA A 305 3.59 -10.29 4.22
C ALA A 305 4.45 -9.81 5.39
N ARG A 306 4.20 -10.26 6.63
CA ARG A 306 5.05 -9.97 7.79
C ARG A 306 6.50 -10.43 7.54
N ARG A 307 6.72 -11.64 7.01
CA ARG A 307 8.06 -12.15 6.68
C ARG A 307 8.78 -11.30 5.65
N LEU A 308 8.04 -10.79 4.66
CA LEU A 308 8.61 -9.96 3.60
C LEU A 308 9.04 -8.58 4.13
N VAL A 309 8.20 -7.93 4.94
CA VAL A 309 8.58 -6.62 5.54
C VAL A 309 9.72 -6.76 6.54
N GLU A 310 9.78 -7.84 7.31
CA GLU A 310 10.91 -8.17 8.20
C GLU A 310 12.24 -8.28 7.42
N ARG A 311 12.18 -8.65 6.13
CA ARG A 311 13.33 -8.70 5.21
C ARG A 311 13.53 -7.43 4.38
N GLY A 312 12.80 -6.36 4.71
CA GLY A 312 13.00 -5.04 4.14
C GLY A 312 12.25 -4.78 2.82
N VAL A 313 11.18 -5.54 2.53
CA VAL A 313 10.26 -5.19 1.43
C VAL A 313 9.43 -3.96 1.84
N PRO A 314 9.50 -2.85 1.11
CA PRO A 314 8.82 -1.60 1.49
C PRO A 314 7.31 -1.66 1.40
N LEU A 315 6.74 -2.39 0.44
CA LEU A 315 5.31 -2.56 0.31
C LEU A 315 4.92 -3.99 -0.02
N VAL A 316 4.00 -4.52 0.78
CA VAL A 316 3.32 -5.78 0.48
C VAL A 316 1.82 -5.53 0.48
N THR A 317 1.17 -5.71 -0.67
CA THR A 317 -0.29 -5.69 -0.77
C THR A 317 -0.82 -7.12 -0.65
N VAL A 318 -1.67 -7.34 0.34
CA VAL A 318 -2.36 -8.62 0.56
C VAL A 318 -3.81 -8.45 0.16
N PHE A 319 -4.14 -8.91 -1.02
CA PHE A 319 -5.53 -8.93 -1.46
C PHE A 319 -6.26 -10.11 -0.80
N TRP A 320 -7.55 -9.91 -0.49
CA TRP A 320 -8.37 -10.99 0.01
C TRP A 320 -8.44 -12.12 -1.05
N PRO A 321 -8.09 -13.36 -0.69
CA PRO A 321 -8.04 -14.44 -1.66
C PRO A 321 -9.43 -14.86 -2.11
N SER A 322 -9.52 -15.41 -3.33
CA SER A 322 -10.70 -16.18 -3.73
C SER A 322 -10.85 -17.37 -2.78
N ASP A 323 -12.04 -17.55 -2.24
CA ASP A 323 -12.35 -18.64 -1.31
C ASP A 323 -13.20 -19.76 -1.93
N GLY A 324 -13.27 -19.77 -3.26
CA GLY A 324 -13.97 -20.80 -4.02
C GLY A 324 -15.48 -20.70 -4.00
N ILE A 325 -16.07 -19.63 -3.45
CA ILE A 325 -17.51 -19.42 -3.50
C ILE A 325 -17.89 -18.81 -4.85
N LYS A 326 -18.67 -19.57 -5.61
CA LYS A 326 -19.15 -19.17 -6.94
C LYS A 326 -20.54 -18.52 -6.81
N ASN A 327 -20.72 -17.43 -7.53
CA ASN A 327 -22.02 -16.86 -7.90
C ASN A 327 -22.89 -16.17 -6.85
N VAL A 328 -22.43 -15.87 -5.61
CA VAL A 328 -23.30 -15.21 -4.61
C VAL A 328 -22.61 -14.01 -3.96
N SER A 329 -21.56 -14.23 -3.23
CA SER A 329 -20.78 -13.20 -2.54
C SER A 329 -19.33 -13.58 -2.65
N VAL A 330 -18.66 -13.04 -3.67
CA VAL A 330 -17.25 -13.29 -3.89
C VAL A 330 -16.46 -12.25 -3.07
N TYR A 331 -15.44 -12.67 -2.35
CA TYR A 331 -14.67 -11.78 -1.48
C TYR A 331 -15.57 -11.09 -0.43
N TRP A 332 -15.44 -9.77 -0.25
CA TRP A 332 -16.31 -8.95 0.60
C TRP A 332 -17.48 -8.31 -0.18
N ASP A 333 -17.70 -8.77 -1.42
CA ASP A 333 -18.77 -8.30 -2.30
C ASP A 333 -20.11 -8.96 -1.94
N THR A 334 -20.70 -8.57 -0.81
CA THR A 334 -21.81 -9.23 -0.16
C THR A 334 -23.19 -8.78 -0.67
N HIS A 335 -23.42 -8.90 -1.98
CA HIS A 335 -24.71 -8.59 -2.62
C HIS A 335 -25.89 -9.45 -2.10
N SER A 336 -25.58 -10.60 -1.54
CA SER A 336 -26.51 -11.50 -0.88
C SER A 336 -25.80 -12.24 0.25
N ARG A 337 -26.53 -12.78 1.21
CA ARG A 337 -25.97 -13.49 2.36
C ARG A 337 -24.97 -12.66 3.18
N ASN A 338 -25.12 -11.33 3.19
CA ASN A 338 -24.19 -10.41 3.83
C ASN A 338 -23.86 -10.84 5.27
N PHE A 339 -24.86 -10.99 6.13
CA PHE A 339 -24.65 -11.33 7.54
C PHE A 339 -24.09 -12.73 7.73
N ARG A 340 -24.58 -13.71 6.97
CA ARG A 340 -24.06 -15.08 7.03
C ARG A 340 -22.58 -15.12 6.66
N ASP A 341 -22.22 -14.52 5.53
CA ASP A 341 -20.85 -14.60 5.00
C ASP A 341 -19.89 -13.76 5.84
N LEU A 342 -20.31 -12.60 6.31
CA LEU A 342 -19.54 -11.81 7.29
C LEU A 342 -19.27 -12.62 8.56
N LYS A 343 -20.31 -13.19 9.17
CA LYS A 343 -20.22 -13.91 10.45
C LYS A 343 -19.40 -15.19 10.38
N THR A 344 -19.56 -15.99 9.31
CA THR A 344 -19.02 -17.37 9.28
C THR A 344 -17.71 -17.50 8.50
N ARG A 345 -17.37 -16.54 7.67
CA ARG A 345 -16.26 -16.66 6.72
C ARG A 345 -15.31 -15.47 6.73
N LEU A 346 -15.84 -14.26 6.49
CA LEU A 346 -15.00 -13.09 6.23
C LEU A 346 -14.41 -12.50 7.51
N MET A 347 -15.26 -12.14 8.47
CA MET A 347 -14.81 -11.47 9.69
C MET A 347 -13.94 -12.36 10.59
N PRO A 348 -14.26 -13.65 10.83
CA PRO A 348 -13.40 -14.49 11.67
C PRO A 348 -11.99 -14.64 11.14
N ALA A 349 -11.83 -14.82 9.82
CA ALA A 349 -10.50 -14.92 9.20
C ALA A 349 -9.74 -13.58 9.21
N ALA A 350 -10.44 -12.47 8.97
CA ALA A 350 -9.85 -11.12 9.02
C ALA A 350 -9.45 -10.74 10.46
N ASP A 351 -10.32 -10.97 11.44
CA ASP A 351 -10.07 -10.71 12.86
C ASP A 351 -8.83 -11.45 13.36
N GLN A 352 -8.77 -12.75 13.06
CA GLN A 352 -7.68 -13.61 13.46
C GLN A 352 -6.35 -13.17 12.84
N ALA A 353 -6.33 -12.97 11.53
CA ALA A 353 -5.10 -12.64 10.80
C ALA A 353 -4.57 -11.25 11.15
N PHE A 354 -5.42 -10.23 11.20
CA PHE A 354 -5.01 -8.87 11.50
C PHE A 354 -4.57 -8.72 12.96
N ALA A 355 -5.29 -9.33 13.90
CA ALA A 355 -4.89 -9.34 15.31
C ALA A 355 -3.54 -10.04 15.51
N ALA A 356 -3.32 -11.19 14.86
CA ALA A 356 -2.04 -11.90 14.91
C ALA A 356 -0.91 -11.07 14.31
N LEU A 357 -1.15 -10.35 13.21
CA LEU A 357 -0.18 -9.46 12.59
C LEU A 357 0.27 -8.35 13.54
N LEU A 358 -0.67 -7.67 14.18
CA LEU A 358 -0.35 -6.59 15.14
C LEU A 358 0.50 -7.09 16.29
N ASP A 359 0.12 -8.24 16.88
CA ASP A 359 0.88 -8.84 17.98
C ASP A 359 2.28 -9.29 17.56
N ASP A 360 2.40 -9.92 16.39
CA ASP A 360 3.68 -10.44 15.89
C ASP A 360 4.64 -9.30 15.52
N LEU A 361 4.13 -8.26 14.85
CA LEU A 361 4.91 -7.04 14.56
C LEU A 361 5.37 -6.37 15.87
N GLN A 362 4.49 -6.26 16.87
CA GLN A 362 4.84 -5.68 18.16
C GLN A 362 5.89 -6.51 18.90
N ALA A 363 5.69 -7.82 18.98
CA ALA A 363 6.62 -8.73 19.66
C ALA A 363 8.03 -8.73 19.04
N ARG A 364 8.13 -8.43 17.74
CA ARG A 364 9.40 -8.32 17.00
C ARG A 364 9.98 -6.90 16.99
N GLY A 365 9.30 -5.91 17.57
CA GLY A 365 9.70 -4.50 17.50
C GLY A 365 9.56 -3.88 16.10
N LEU A 366 8.77 -4.51 15.23
CA LEU A 366 8.55 -4.06 13.84
C LEU A 366 7.37 -3.12 13.68
N LEU A 367 6.43 -3.08 14.65
CA LEU A 367 5.22 -2.28 14.54
C LEU A 367 5.53 -0.77 14.46
N ASP A 368 6.58 -0.31 15.12
CA ASP A 368 7.02 1.08 15.10
C ASP A 368 7.61 1.54 13.75
N GLU A 369 7.95 0.59 12.87
CA GLU A 369 8.56 0.82 11.57
C GLU A 369 7.73 0.26 10.40
N THR A 370 6.59 -0.39 10.71
CA THR A 370 5.69 -0.97 9.71
C THR A 370 4.31 -0.33 9.84
N LEU A 371 3.88 0.34 8.76
CA LEU A 371 2.50 0.80 8.62
C LEU A 371 1.62 -0.37 8.19
N VAL A 372 0.48 -0.57 8.83
CA VAL A 372 -0.55 -1.52 8.39
C VAL A 372 -1.79 -0.73 8.01
N VAL A 373 -2.31 -0.98 6.83
CA VAL A 373 -3.54 -0.38 6.32
C VAL A 373 -4.53 -1.49 5.97
N TRP A 374 -5.73 -1.44 6.51
CA TRP A 374 -6.85 -2.31 6.16
C TRP A 374 -7.92 -1.45 5.47
N THR A 375 -8.30 -1.80 4.26
CA THR A 375 -9.29 -1.05 3.47
C THR A 375 -9.91 -1.93 2.39
N GLY A 376 -10.98 -1.48 1.77
CA GLY A 376 -11.52 -1.99 0.52
C GLY A 376 -11.75 -0.83 -0.43
N GLU A 377 -12.18 -1.13 -1.64
CA GLU A 377 -12.37 -0.12 -2.68
C GLU A 377 -13.55 0.82 -2.43
N PHE A 378 -14.56 0.39 -1.68
CA PHE A 378 -15.72 1.19 -1.23
C PHE A 378 -16.48 0.48 -0.09
N GLY A 379 -17.61 1.02 0.33
CA GLY A 379 -18.53 0.43 1.32
C GLY A 379 -19.74 -0.22 0.69
N ARG A 380 -20.78 -0.43 1.53
CA ARG A 380 -22.03 -1.07 1.12
C ARG A 380 -23.23 -0.20 1.44
N THR A 381 -24.33 -0.38 0.68
CA THR A 381 -25.55 0.42 0.83
C THR A 381 -26.05 0.48 2.27
N PRO A 382 -26.51 1.66 2.74
CA PRO A 382 -26.97 1.84 4.11
C PRO A 382 -28.07 0.91 4.51
N ARG A 383 -29.03 0.62 3.61
CA ARG A 383 -30.13 -0.28 3.88
C ARG A 383 -29.88 -1.66 3.28
N VAL A 384 -30.20 -2.69 4.04
CA VAL A 384 -30.24 -4.08 3.56
C VAL A 384 -31.23 -4.19 2.41
N GLY A 385 -30.85 -4.85 1.31
CA GLY A 385 -31.67 -4.98 0.11
C GLY A 385 -31.75 -3.74 -0.78
N GLN A 386 -31.10 -2.63 -0.41
CA GLN A 386 -31.06 -1.41 -1.23
C GLN A 386 -30.18 -1.66 -2.48
N ARG A 387 -30.66 -1.18 -3.61
CA ARG A 387 -29.93 -1.22 -4.88
C ARG A 387 -29.31 0.14 -5.21
N ASN A 388 -28.09 0.13 -5.72
CA ASN A 388 -27.34 1.33 -6.13
C ASN A 388 -26.52 1.09 -7.40
N SER A 389 -26.25 -0.14 -7.76
CA SER A 389 -25.54 -0.54 -8.97
C SER A 389 -26.36 -1.54 -9.80
N ASP A 390 -25.87 -1.86 -10.99
CA ASP A 390 -26.49 -2.87 -11.85
C ASP A 390 -26.46 -4.28 -11.23
N ALA A 391 -25.46 -4.55 -10.35
CA ALA A 391 -25.39 -5.81 -9.64
C ALA A 391 -26.54 -5.98 -8.64
N GLY A 392 -27.00 -4.90 -8.02
CA GLY A 392 -28.12 -4.87 -7.09
C GLY A 392 -27.82 -5.53 -5.75
N ALA A 393 -28.87 -5.80 -4.96
CA ALA A 393 -28.77 -6.53 -3.71
C ALA A 393 -29.92 -7.51 -3.55
N GLY A 394 -29.62 -8.67 -2.96
CA GLY A 394 -30.63 -9.61 -2.44
C GLY A 394 -31.27 -9.09 -1.16
N ARG A 395 -32.29 -9.81 -0.65
CA ARG A 395 -33.04 -9.40 0.54
C ARG A 395 -32.17 -9.28 1.81
N ASP A 396 -31.10 -10.03 1.89
CA ASP A 396 -30.13 -10.11 2.99
C ASP A 396 -28.74 -9.62 2.60
N GLY A 397 -28.65 -8.85 1.50
CA GLY A 397 -27.43 -8.31 0.94
C GLY A 397 -27.37 -6.79 0.97
N ARG A 398 -26.20 -6.26 0.63
CA ARG A 398 -25.96 -4.84 0.45
C ARG A 398 -25.24 -4.63 -0.88
N ASP A 399 -25.63 -3.62 -1.63
CA ASP A 399 -25.03 -3.23 -2.90
C ASP A 399 -23.84 -2.28 -2.71
N HIS A 400 -23.16 -1.88 -3.76
CA HIS A 400 -22.02 -0.94 -3.74
C HIS A 400 -22.42 0.44 -3.19
N TRP A 401 -21.58 1.01 -2.33
CA TRP A 401 -21.78 2.34 -1.78
C TRP A 401 -20.47 3.07 -1.52
N PRO A 402 -19.96 3.85 -2.48
CA PRO A 402 -18.69 4.54 -2.32
C PRO A 402 -18.78 5.79 -1.45
N ASN A 403 -19.99 6.32 -1.24
CA ASN A 403 -20.19 7.59 -0.54
C ASN A 403 -19.84 7.55 0.95
N CYS A 404 -19.71 6.36 1.56
CA CYS A 404 -19.18 6.21 2.91
C CYS A 404 -18.64 4.80 3.12
N PHE A 405 -17.42 4.71 3.68
CA PHE A 405 -16.81 3.46 4.08
C PHE A 405 -15.71 3.68 5.12
N THR A 406 -15.09 2.58 5.57
CA THR A 406 -14.08 2.64 6.64
C THR A 406 -12.75 2.12 6.16
N SER A 407 -11.67 2.84 6.50
CA SER A 407 -10.29 2.35 6.47
C SER A 407 -9.72 2.32 7.88
N VAL A 408 -8.82 1.38 8.15
CA VAL A 408 -8.16 1.24 9.46
C VAL A 408 -6.66 1.27 9.27
N LEU A 409 -5.98 2.08 10.06
CA LEU A 409 -4.52 2.21 10.02
C LEU A 409 -3.93 1.82 11.37
N ALA A 410 -2.71 1.28 11.36
CA ALA A 410 -1.97 0.96 12.57
C ALA A 410 -0.46 1.04 12.34
N GLY A 411 0.32 1.20 13.40
CA GLY A 411 1.78 1.12 13.35
C GLY A 411 2.46 2.43 13.00
N ALA A 412 3.59 2.33 12.35
CA ALA A 412 4.55 3.41 12.15
C ALA A 412 3.94 4.74 11.70
N GLY A 413 4.08 5.78 12.50
CA GLY A 413 3.60 7.13 12.19
C GLY A 413 2.14 7.40 12.54
N ILE A 414 1.35 6.35 12.87
CA ILE A 414 -0.09 6.47 13.16
C ILE A 414 -0.33 6.51 14.68
N ARG A 415 -1.19 7.43 15.09
CA ARG A 415 -1.70 7.50 16.46
C ARG A 415 -2.84 6.50 16.62
N GLY A 416 -2.62 5.43 17.36
CA GLY A 416 -3.64 4.44 17.70
C GLY A 416 -4.66 4.92 18.72
N GLY A 417 -5.70 4.10 18.96
CA GLY A 417 -6.71 4.34 19.98
C GLY A 417 -7.71 5.44 19.61
N GLN A 418 -7.96 5.70 18.35
CA GLN A 418 -8.84 6.78 17.91
C GLN A 418 -9.79 6.40 16.77
N VAL A 419 -10.87 7.15 16.67
CA VAL A 419 -11.74 7.20 15.49
C VAL A 419 -11.61 8.58 14.86
N TYR A 420 -11.35 8.64 13.55
CA TYR A 420 -11.30 9.87 12.78
C TYR A 420 -12.48 9.97 11.82
N GLY A 421 -13.13 11.12 11.85
CA GLY A 421 -14.35 11.35 11.09
C GLY A 421 -15.55 10.53 11.60
N THR A 422 -16.71 10.91 11.18
CA THR A 422 -17.97 10.23 11.51
C THR A 422 -18.84 10.09 10.27
N SER A 423 -19.57 9.01 10.17
CA SER A 423 -20.68 8.90 9.24
C SER A 423 -21.99 9.41 9.86
N ASP A 424 -22.98 9.64 9.04
CA ASP A 424 -24.31 10.06 9.48
C ASP A 424 -25.03 8.95 10.26
N ARG A 425 -26.24 9.25 10.74
CA ARG A 425 -27.06 8.30 11.51
C ARG A 425 -27.40 7.00 10.80
N HIS A 426 -27.26 6.96 9.49
CA HIS A 426 -27.54 5.79 8.65
C HIS A 426 -26.28 5.17 8.06
N ALA A 427 -25.09 5.66 8.41
CA ALA A 427 -23.82 5.29 7.80
C ALA A 427 -23.83 5.46 6.27
N ALA A 428 -24.56 6.46 5.77
CA ALA A 428 -24.73 6.69 4.35
C ALA A 428 -23.71 7.66 3.77
N TYR A 429 -23.38 8.71 4.52
CA TYR A 429 -22.46 9.77 4.10
C TYR A 429 -21.57 10.19 5.26
N PRO A 430 -20.37 10.74 5.00
CA PRO A 430 -19.59 11.42 6.04
C PRO A 430 -20.38 12.56 6.65
N ALA A 431 -20.47 12.61 7.96
CA ALA A 431 -21.03 13.72 8.72
C ALA A 431 -19.96 14.72 9.16
N SER A 432 -18.72 14.26 9.32
CA SER A 432 -17.57 15.10 9.64
C SER A 432 -16.28 14.52 9.03
N ASN A 433 -15.32 15.40 8.75
CA ASN A 433 -13.96 15.04 8.36
C ASN A 433 -13.90 13.99 7.24
N ALA A 434 -14.56 14.25 6.13
CA ALA A 434 -14.52 13.37 4.95
C ALA A 434 -13.07 13.14 4.49
N VAL A 435 -12.72 11.90 4.17
CA VAL A 435 -11.40 11.50 3.68
C VAL A 435 -11.54 10.87 2.30
N HIS A 436 -10.88 11.43 1.32
CA HIS A 436 -10.83 10.87 -0.02
C HIS A 436 -9.65 9.89 -0.18
N PRO A 437 -9.70 8.95 -1.13
CA PRO A 437 -8.59 8.04 -1.40
C PRO A 437 -7.24 8.74 -1.58
N VAL A 438 -7.22 9.90 -2.25
CA VAL A 438 -5.99 10.69 -2.44
C VAL A 438 -5.39 11.17 -1.10
N ASP A 439 -6.22 11.49 -0.10
CA ASP A 439 -5.76 11.92 1.24
C ASP A 439 -5.28 10.74 2.07
N LEU A 440 -5.91 9.57 1.91
CA LEU A 440 -5.42 8.32 2.50
C LEU A 440 -4.02 7.98 1.93
N ILE A 441 -3.84 8.03 0.61
CA ILE A 441 -2.54 7.81 -0.03
C ILE A 441 -1.52 8.86 0.39
N ALA A 442 -1.90 10.14 0.50
CA ALA A 442 -1.02 11.19 1.02
C ALA A 442 -0.58 10.91 2.47
N THR A 443 -1.49 10.38 3.31
CA THR A 443 -1.18 9.99 4.70
C THR A 443 -0.19 8.82 4.73
N VAL A 444 -0.40 7.81 3.90
CA VAL A 444 0.52 6.66 3.75
C VAL A 444 1.88 7.13 3.21
N ASN A 445 1.91 8.00 2.21
CA ASN A 445 3.12 8.62 1.67
C ASN A 445 3.90 9.37 2.75
N HIS A 446 3.22 10.15 3.58
CA HIS A 446 3.83 10.86 4.69
C HIS A 446 4.52 9.89 5.65
N CYS A 447 3.83 8.82 6.07
CA CYS A 447 4.43 7.80 6.95
C CYS A 447 5.65 7.13 6.30
N LEU A 448 5.63 6.90 4.99
CA LEU A 448 6.74 6.31 4.23
C LEU A 448 7.86 7.30 3.86
N GLY A 449 7.72 8.59 4.19
CA GLY A 449 8.71 9.62 3.89
C GLY A 449 8.80 9.97 2.41
N ILE A 450 7.67 9.92 1.70
CA ILE A 450 7.54 10.44 0.34
C ILE A 450 7.09 11.90 0.44
N SER A 451 7.89 12.80 -0.18
CA SER A 451 7.57 14.24 -0.18
C SER A 451 6.23 14.51 -0.88
N PRO A 452 5.38 15.39 -0.34
CA PRO A 452 4.18 15.85 -1.05
C PRO A 452 4.52 16.56 -2.37
N ASP A 453 5.72 17.13 -2.51
CA ASP A 453 6.21 17.80 -3.72
C ASP A 453 6.84 16.84 -4.73
N LEU A 454 6.76 15.51 -4.50
CA LEU A 454 7.29 14.53 -5.44
C LEU A 454 6.64 14.70 -6.81
N THR A 455 7.46 14.96 -7.81
CA THR A 455 7.04 14.95 -9.22
C THR A 455 7.58 13.73 -9.95
N LEU A 456 6.77 13.18 -10.83
CA LEU A 456 7.15 12.11 -11.74
C LEU A 456 7.00 12.62 -13.18
N ALA A 457 7.83 12.14 -14.08
CA ALA A 457 7.66 12.42 -15.50
C ALA A 457 6.53 11.55 -16.07
N ASP A 458 5.54 12.19 -16.67
CA ASP A 458 4.46 11.49 -17.38
C ASP A 458 4.98 10.84 -18.69
N PRO A 459 4.15 10.08 -19.44
CA PRO A 459 4.58 9.47 -20.71
C PRO A 459 5.09 10.46 -21.77
N GLN A 460 4.77 11.74 -21.64
CA GLN A 460 5.26 12.82 -22.50
C GLN A 460 6.50 13.54 -21.93
N GLY A 461 7.01 13.07 -20.80
CA GLY A 461 8.18 13.66 -20.13
C GLY A 461 7.88 14.93 -19.32
N ARG A 462 6.60 15.27 -19.08
CA ARG A 462 6.21 16.45 -18.30
C ARG A 462 6.22 16.11 -16.81
N PRO A 463 6.76 16.97 -15.94
CA PRO A 463 6.71 16.76 -14.50
C PRO A 463 5.27 16.96 -14.00
N ILE A 464 4.73 15.94 -13.34
CA ILE A 464 3.42 15.97 -12.68
C ILE A 464 3.57 15.64 -11.21
N VAL A 465 2.79 16.28 -10.35
CA VAL A 465 2.75 15.96 -8.92
C VAL A 465 2.15 14.56 -8.76
N TYR A 466 2.89 13.68 -8.05
CA TYR A 466 2.47 12.29 -7.89
C TYR A 466 1.18 12.15 -7.08
N CYS A 467 1.06 12.87 -5.97
CA CYS A 467 -0.10 12.81 -5.09
C CYS A 467 -0.48 14.23 -4.66
N ALA A 468 -1.65 14.69 -5.09
CA ALA A 468 -2.16 16.03 -4.76
C ALA A 468 -3.01 16.06 -3.48
N GLY A 469 -3.14 14.93 -2.77
CA GLY A 469 -3.89 14.85 -1.51
C GLY A 469 -3.15 15.48 -0.34
N THR A 470 -3.87 15.69 0.73
CA THR A 470 -3.35 16.20 2.00
C THR A 470 -3.33 15.11 3.06
N ALA A 471 -2.17 14.87 3.65
CA ALA A 471 -2.06 13.91 4.74
C ALA A 471 -2.95 14.32 5.93
N VAL A 472 -3.73 13.38 6.46
CA VAL A 472 -4.65 13.61 7.58
C VAL A 472 -3.84 13.71 8.86
N GLN A 473 -3.54 14.94 9.29
CA GLN A 473 -2.61 15.23 10.39
C GLN A 473 -3.06 14.65 11.74
N ASP A 474 -4.36 14.62 12.00
CA ASP A 474 -4.90 14.09 13.27
C ASP A 474 -4.69 12.58 13.42
N LEU A 475 -4.44 11.85 12.33
CA LEU A 475 -4.07 10.43 12.36
C LEU A 475 -2.60 10.22 12.74
N LEU A 476 -1.76 11.26 12.66
CA LEU A 476 -0.31 11.18 12.81
C LEU A 476 0.15 11.47 14.26
N ILE A 477 1.32 10.92 14.65
CA ILE A 477 1.92 11.09 15.98
C ILE A 477 2.91 12.25 16.04
#